data_37629be491e96e885ee648260276d300
#
_entry.id   37629be491e96e885ee648260276d300
#
_cell.length_a   1.000
_cell.length_b   1.000
_cell.length_c   1.000
_cell.angle_alpha   90.00
_cell.angle_beta   90.00
_cell.angle_gamma   90.00
#
_symmetry.space_group_name_H-M   'P 1'
#
loop_
_entity.id
_entity.type
_entity.pdbx_description
1 polymer ?
#
loop_
_entity_poly.entity_id
_entity_poly.type
_entity_poly.pdbx_seq_one_letter_code
_entity_poly.pdbx_strand_id
1 'polypeptide(L)'
;LSNAEQIQKWLLGEAGVLASDSKIKATPKTIGFASQTKDIHYYSDDSAQEDFYVPRSIEVIALQKRPREKKQRYFPELTDAKDIAIYYANKLCKNGGAAIFANRTSTVLTAINRIIELRDRGCLLAEIKGNSDGKEMSRLAQLMSDYYGEQHPYTIACYLGVVPHYSNLPNGLRLAVEHACRNKALRLVVCTSTLAQGVNIPIKYLFMTSFMVARNSMRIRSFQNLMGRTARSGMYTEGSVIVTDPRLFDNKNNQKNGGNYKWNDCIKMFDDSAAEPCGSSILSLVQDIRIDYETRVIGAKVAQHIIDHYNEPDCFEQYVNKLTTALHKVYPQKNASSIVESVMARKSIVEAIENHLCFVFSIDENADKQSIAADICKETLAYFMANDDEKALLERIFDIITSKISELEQSQIKNYARTMVGIKLSLQIEKWIAENHLTQQNYTDEQLVKMLISFFQETHTLKKEIDCFADICQMWLEGCSFVEMHERTSLPIADLEDICSKSISYELSFFVGSIIDIIAISDEDIVNPLPNLLRLQRRLKYGVKTETAVSICEKIFNDRFLANLLADEIGHDAIETNSIVGVIQSHKDDILDILSAYPTYFSERVQWICKD
;
A
#
# COMPACT_ATOMS: atom_id res chain seq x y z
N LEU A 1 -7.58 -19.81 -6.72
CA LEU A 1 -6.14 -20.12 -6.82
C LEU A 1 -5.94 -21.10 -7.97
N SER A 2 -5.13 -20.76 -8.99
CA SER A 2 -4.87 -21.62 -10.15
C SER A 2 -4.10 -22.90 -9.78
N ASN A 3 -3.42 -22.93 -8.64
CA ASN A 3 -2.69 -24.09 -8.12
C ASN A 3 -3.21 -24.56 -6.75
N ALA A 4 -4.51 -24.50 -6.53
CA ALA A 4 -5.14 -24.89 -5.26
C ALA A 4 -4.81 -26.33 -4.85
N GLU A 5 -4.72 -27.27 -5.80
CA GLU A 5 -4.34 -28.66 -5.55
C GLU A 5 -2.92 -28.81 -5.04
N GLN A 6 -1.96 -28.01 -5.56
CA GLN A 6 -0.58 -28.02 -5.08
C GLN A 6 -0.50 -27.51 -3.63
N ILE A 7 -1.24 -26.43 -3.33
CA ILE A 7 -1.29 -25.87 -1.97
C ILE A 7 -1.94 -26.87 -1.01
N GLN A 8 -3.02 -27.55 -1.43
CA GLN A 8 -3.67 -28.56 -0.63
C GLN A 8 -2.73 -29.74 -0.33
N LYS A 9 -2.00 -30.24 -1.34
CA LYS A 9 -1.02 -31.31 -1.16
C LYS A 9 0.11 -30.90 -0.19
N TRP A 10 0.59 -29.68 -0.29
CA TRP A 10 1.60 -29.15 0.63
C TRP A 10 1.08 -29.05 2.08
N LEU A 11 -0.16 -28.55 2.28
CA LEU A 11 -0.73 -28.34 3.62
C LEU A 11 -1.22 -29.62 4.29
N LEU A 12 -1.84 -30.54 3.53
CA LEU A 12 -2.60 -31.67 4.06
C LEU A 12 -2.09 -33.03 3.56
N GLY A 13 -1.05 -33.06 2.72
CA GLY A 13 -0.57 -34.28 2.09
C GLY A 13 -1.54 -34.85 1.06
N GLU A 14 -1.27 -36.07 0.58
CA GLU A 14 -2.07 -36.76 -0.42
C GLU A 14 -3.49 -37.14 0.07
N ALA A 15 -3.71 -37.26 1.38
CA ALA A 15 -5.00 -37.59 1.98
C ALA A 15 -5.94 -36.37 2.14
N GLY A 16 -5.44 -35.16 1.85
CA GLY A 16 -6.25 -33.95 1.96
C GLY A 16 -7.37 -33.88 0.94
N VAL A 17 -8.48 -33.24 1.30
CA VAL A 17 -9.62 -33.02 0.40
C VAL A 17 -9.70 -31.56 0.02
N LEU A 18 -9.71 -31.28 -1.30
CA LEU A 18 -9.97 -29.95 -1.82
C LEU A 18 -11.47 -29.78 -2.07
N ALA A 19 -12.12 -28.92 -1.27
CA ALA A 19 -13.49 -28.50 -1.56
C ALA A 19 -13.44 -27.33 -2.55
N SER A 20 -13.79 -27.60 -3.80
CA SER A 20 -13.92 -26.59 -4.85
C SER A 20 -15.29 -26.71 -5.49
N ASP A 21 -16.08 -25.63 -5.48
CA ASP A 21 -17.36 -25.60 -6.14
C ASP A 21 -17.40 -24.50 -7.22
N SER A 22 -17.25 -24.92 -8.47
CA SER A 22 -17.37 -24.06 -9.64
C SER A 22 -18.81 -23.55 -9.89
N LYS A 23 -19.80 -24.10 -9.17
CA LYS A 23 -21.22 -23.71 -9.30
C LYS A 23 -21.55 -22.48 -8.44
N ILE A 24 -20.75 -22.18 -7.42
CA ILE A 24 -20.90 -20.95 -6.62
C ILE A 24 -20.36 -19.78 -7.46
N LYS A 25 -21.24 -19.18 -8.24
CA LYS A 25 -20.89 -17.99 -9.03
C LYS A 25 -20.92 -16.75 -8.13
N ALA A 26 -19.88 -15.95 -8.22
CA ALA A 26 -19.90 -14.57 -7.71
C ALA A 26 -21.04 -13.78 -8.39
N THR A 27 -21.43 -12.66 -7.79
CA THR A 27 -22.42 -11.74 -8.39
C THR A 27 -22.07 -11.47 -9.86
N PRO A 28 -23.03 -11.58 -10.79
CA PRO A 28 -22.78 -11.42 -12.21
C PRO A 28 -22.24 -10.02 -12.52
N LYS A 29 -21.28 -9.98 -13.43
CA LYS A 29 -20.63 -8.74 -13.88
C LYS A 29 -20.70 -8.64 -15.39
N THR A 30 -21.13 -7.49 -15.88
CA THR A 30 -21.02 -7.16 -17.30
C THR A 30 -19.67 -6.48 -17.56
N ILE A 31 -19.00 -6.89 -18.63
CA ILE A 31 -17.73 -6.30 -19.06
C ILE A 31 -17.97 -5.52 -20.33
N GLY A 32 -17.71 -4.21 -20.31
CA GLY A 32 -17.92 -3.33 -21.44
C GLY A 32 -16.61 -2.65 -21.88
N PHE A 33 -16.49 -2.41 -23.17
CA PHE A 33 -15.38 -1.68 -23.80
C PHE A 33 -15.90 -0.43 -24.49
N ALA A 34 -15.38 0.73 -24.11
CA ALA A 34 -15.69 1.97 -24.80
C ALA A 34 -14.96 2.04 -26.16
N SER A 35 -15.60 2.68 -27.14
CA SER A 35 -15.05 2.90 -28.48
C SER A 35 -15.06 4.40 -28.84
N GLN A 36 -14.16 4.83 -29.73
CA GLN A 36 -14.14 6.19 -30.31
C GLN A 36 -15.38 6.45 -31.17
N THR A 37 -16.09 5.42 -31.62
CA THR A 37 -17.37 5.53 -32.33
C THR A 37 -18.53 5.92 -31.41
N LYS A 38 -18.25 6.19 -30.11
CA LYS A 38 -19.21 6.55 -29.05
C LYS A 38 -20.09 5.40 -28.58
N ASP A 39 -19.72 4.19 -28.90
CA ASP A 39 -20.44 2.97 -28.54
C ASP A 39 -19.79 2.31 -27.32
N ILE A 40 -20.51 1.43 -26.66
CA ILE A 40 -19.98 0.51 -25.66
C ILE A 40 -20.25 -0.92 -26.14
N HIS A 41 -19.20 -1.73 -26.26
CA HIS A 41 -19.26 -3.11 -26.69
C HIS A 41 -19.13 -4.03 -25.47
N TYR A 42 -19.95 -5.06 -25.37
CA TYR A 42 -19.91 -6.00 -24.25
C TYR A 42 -19.13 -7.24 -24.63
N TYR A 43 -18.35 -7.73 -23.68
CA TYR A 43 -17.59 -8.96 -23.82
C TYR A 43 -18.44 -10.16 -23.44
N SER A 44 -18.37 -11.22 -24.25
CA SER A 44 -18.91 -12.54 -23.95
C SER A 44 -17.83 -13.59 -24.22
N ASP A 45 -17.74 -14.59 -23.33
CA ASP A 45 -16.87 -15.76 -23.51
C ASP A 45 -17.41 -16.72 -24.58
N ASP A 46 -18.68 -16.59 -24.92
CA ASP A 46 -19.33 -17.40 -25.96
C ASP A 46 -19.07 -16.78 -27.34
N SER A 47 -18.17 -17.40 -28.08
CA SER A 47 -17.84 -17.00 -29.45
C SER A 47 -19.01 -17.10 -30.45
N ALA A 48 -20.10 -17.75 -30.05
CA ALA A 48 -21.33 -17.87 -30.86
C ALA A 48 -22.31 -16.70 -30.61
N GLN A 49 -22.08 -15.87 -29.58
CA GLN A 49 -22.86 -14.66 -29.37
C GLN A 49 -22.30 -13.53 -30.25
N GLU A 50 -23.18 -12.90 -31.03
CA GLU A 50 -22.86 -11.67 -31.73
C GLU A 50 -22.44 -10.57 -30.75
N ASP A 51 -21.49 -9.73 -31.17
CA ASP A 51 -21.03 -8.55 -30.41
C ASP A 51 -22.24 -7.70 -29.98
N PHE A 52 -22.69 -7.85 -28.75
CA PHE A 52 -23.73 -6.99 -28.20
C PHE A 52 -23.13 -5.63 -27.88
N TYR A 53 -23.73 -4.56 -28.40
CA TYR A 53 -23.27 -3.22 -28.14
C TYR A 53 -24.43 -2.23 -27.97
N VAL A 54 -24.15 -1.15 -27.24
CA VAL A 54 -25.08 -0.01 -27.10
C VAL A 54 -24.54 1.15 -27.94
N PRO A 55 -25.20 1.50 -29.06
CA PRO A 55 -24.77 2.57 -29.90
C PRO A 55 -25.00 3.94 -29.26
N ARG A 56 -24.14 4.91 -29.60
CA ARG A 56 -24.25 6.31 -29.15
C ARG A 56 -24.39 6.47 -27.65
N SER A 57 -23.69 5.62 -26.88
CA SER A 57 -23.71 5.65 -25.43
C SER A 57 -23.03 6.91 -24.85
N ILE A 58 -22.17 7.58 -25.65
CA ILE A 58 -21.44 8.80 -25.30
C ILE A 58 -22.02 10.00 -26.07
N GLU A 59 -22.38 11.04 -25.34
CA GLU A 59 -22.76 12.34 -25.86
C GLU A 59 -21.62 13.34 -25.62
N VAL A 60 -21.16 13.98 -26.68
CA VAL A 60 -20.03 14.93 -26.64
C VAL A 60 -20.56 16.35 -26.57
N ILE A 61 -20.14 17.11 -25.58
CA ILE A 61 -20.53 18.51 -25.38
C ILE A 61 -19.33 19.44 -25.60
N ALA A 62 -19.61 20.65 -26.06
CA ALA A 62 -18.60 21.71 -26.21
C ALA A 62 -18.34 22.38 -24.86
N LEU A 63 -17.08 22.45 -24.45
CA LEU A 63 -16.68 23.13 -23.20
C LEU A 63 -16.56 24.63 -23.40
N GLN A 64 -16.82 25.42 -22.36
CA GLN A 64 -16.56 26.87 -22.39
C GLN A 64 -15.07 27.13 -22.66
N LYS A 65 -14.79 28.05 -23.57
CA LYS A 65 -13.42 28.46 -23.87
C LYS A 65 -12.83 29.29 -22.74
N ARG A 66 -11.58 29.04 -22.42
CA ARG A 66 -10.80 29.94 -21.55
C ARG A 66 -10.36 31.19 -22.32
N PRO A 67 -10.07 32.31 -21.62
CA PRO A 67 -9.48 33.48 -22.25
C PRO A 67 -8.24 33.12 -23.07
N ARG A 68 -8.12 33.60 -24.29
CA ARG A 68 -7.02 33.35 -25.27
C ARG A 68 -6.97 31.92 -25.85
N GLU A 69 -7.92 31.05 -25.56
CA GLU A 69 -7.97 29.70 -26.15
C GLU A 69 -8.47 29.76 -27.58
N LYS A 70 -7.65 29.28 -28.53
CA LYS A 70 -7.98 29.34 -29.97
C LYS A 70 -8.89 28.21 -30.41
N LYS A 71 -8.64 26.97 -29.90
CA LYS A 71 -9.37 25.76 -30.31
C LYS A 71 -10.54 25.49 -29.38
N GLN A 72 -11.68 25.06 -29.97
CA GLN A 72 -12.80 24.51 -29.18
C GLN A 72 -12.39 23.17 -28.57
N ARG A 73 -12.64 22.98 -27.29
CA ARG A 73 -12.50 21.70 -26.61
C ARG A 73 -13.86 21.07 -26.34
N TYR A 74 -13.86 19.76 -26.29
CA TYR A 74 -15.06 18.96 -26.10
C TYR A 74 -14.88 18.00 -24.90
N PHE A 75 -16.01 17.57 -24.31
CA PHE A 75 -16.04 16.55 -23.29
C PHE A 75 -17.15 15.54 -23.58
N PRO A 76 -16.88 14.22 -23.39
CA PRO A 76 -15.54 13.66 -23.21
C PRO A 76 -14.69 13.74 -24.48
N GLU A 77 -13.37 13.82 -24.31
CA GLU A 77 -12.44 13.61 -25.41
C GLU A 77 -12.39 12.11 -25.72
N LEU A 78 -12.87 11.73 -26.91
CA LEU A 78 -13.08 10.32 -27.27
C LEU A 78 -11.80 9.47 -27.38
N THR A 79 -10.63 10.09 -27.27
CA THR A 79 -9.32 9.42 -27.24
C THR A 79 -8.70 9.34 -25.85
N ASP A 80 -9.32 9.99 -24.85
CA ASP A 80 -8.83 10.02 -23.47
C ASP A 80 -9.66 9.12 -22.56
N ALA A 81 -9.04 8.04 -22.08
CA ALA A 81 -9.65 7.06 -21.17
C ALA A 81 -10.23 7.69 -19.89
N LYS A 82 -9.60 8.75 -19.36
CA LYS A 82 -10.07 9.44 -18.14
C LYS A 82 -11.35 10.21 -18.41
N ASP A 83 -11.42 10.93 -19.53
CA ASP A 83 -12.61 11.68 -19.89
C ASP A 83 -13.81 10.75 -20.06
N ILE A 84 -13.61 9.62 -20.74
CA ILE A 84 -14.64 8.59 -20.93
C ILE A 84 -15.06 7.99 -19.58
N ALA A 85 -14.09 7.70 -18.67
CA ALA A 85 -14.38 7.21 -17.33
C ALA A 85 -15.22 8.21 -16.51
N ILE A 86 -14.84 9.50 -16.52
CA ILE A 86 -15.56 10.57 -15.82
C ILE A 86 -16.99 10.71 -16.39
N TYR A 87 -17.13 10.64 -17.72
CA TYR A 87 -18.44 10.72 -18.37
C TYR A 87 -19.38 9.61 -17.93
N TYR A 88 -18.93 8.34 -18.00
CA TYR A 88 -19.76 7.21 -17.57
C TYR A 88 -19.97 7.21 -16.06
N ALA A 89 -18.98 7.59 -15.25
CA ALA A 89 -19.14 7.71 -13.81
C ALA A 89 -20.26 8.71 -13.47
N ASN A 90 -20.27 9.88 -14.09
CA ASN A 90 -21.35 10.85 -13.90
C ASN A 90 -22.70 10.30 -14.35
N LYS A 91 -22.78 9.62 -15.51
CA LYS A 91 -24.01 9.09 -16.07
C LYS A 91 -24.63 7.96 -15.22
N LEU A 92 -23.79 7.10 -14.62
CA LEU A 92 -24.21 5.86 -14.01
C LEU A 92 -24.27 5.91 -12.46
N CYS A 93 -23.59 6.86 -11.81
CA CYS A 93 -23.48 6.93 -10.35
C CYS A 93 -24.82 7.07 -9.62
N LYS A 94 -25.86 7.57 -10.28
CA LYS A 94 -27.24 7.62 -9.76
C LYS A 94 -27.80 6.22 -9.42
N ASN A 95 -27.34 5.18 -10.13
CA ASN A 95 -27.78 3.80 -9.97
C ASN A 95 -26.93 3.00 -8.97
N GLY A 96 -25.84 3.57 -8.45
CA GLY A 96 -24.93 2.91 -7.49
C GLY A 96 -23.55 3.54 -7.44
N GLY A 97 -22.74 3.11 -6.47
CA GLY A 97 -21.37 3.61 -6.30
C GLY A 97 -20.49 3.34 -7.52
N ALA A 98 -19.70 4.32 -7.91
CA ALA A 98 -18.78 4.30 -9.04
C ALA A 98 -17.33 4.45 -8.55
N ALA A 99 -16.41 3.72 -9.19
CA ALA A 99 -14.97 3.84 -8.96
C ALA A 99 -14.23 4.03 -10.29
N ILE A 100 -13.36 5.03 -10.36
CA ILE A 100 -12.42 5.20 -11.46
C ILE A 100 -11.06 4.67 -11.00
N PHE A 101 -10.62 3.60 -11.63
CA PHE A 101 -9.31 3.03 -11.37
C PHE A 101 -8.22 3.79 -12.12
N ALA A 102 -7.21 4.22 -11.35
CA ALA A 102 -5.99 4.85 -11.81
C ALA A 102 -4.78 3.97 -11.43
N ASN A 103 -3.84 3.82 -12.34
CA ASN A 103 -2.68 2.94 -12.16
C ASN A 103 -1.60 3.49 -11.20
N ARG A 104 -1.66 4.79 -10.87
CA ARG A 104 -0.71 5.48 -9.98
C ARG A 104 -1.42 6.60 -9.21
N THR A 105 -0.87 6.99 -8.07
CA THR A 105 -1.35 8.13 -7.28
C THR A 105 -1.35 9.44 -8.08
N SER A 106 -0.31 9.69 -8.87
CA SER A 106 -0.26 10.87 -9.76
C SER A 106 -1.39 10.89 -10.79
N THR A 107 -1.86 9.72 -11.22
CA THR A 107 -3.00 9.60 -12.15
C THR A 107 -4.33 9.88 -11.42
N VAL A 108 -4.45 9.54 -10.12
CA VAL A 108 -5.60 9.93 -9.29
C VAL A 108 -5.71 11.45 -9.25
N LEU A 109 -4.62 12.15 -8.92
CA LEU A 109 -4.58 13.61 -8.89
C LEU A 109 -4.90 14.22 -10.28
N THR A 110 -4.38 13.62 -11.35
CA THR A 110 -4.66 14.08 -12.74
C THR A 110 -6.15 13.94 -13.09
N ALA A 111 -6.80 12.84 -12.69
CA ALA A 111 -8.24 12.64 -12.92
C ALA A 111 -9.08 13.64 -12.12
N ILE A 112 -8.71 13.89 -10.87
CA ILE A 112 -9.38 14.88 -10.01
C ILE A 112 -9.21 16.30 -10.58
N ASN A 113 -8.00 16.67 -10.98
CA ASN A 113 -7.76 17.97 -11.65
C ASN A 113 -8.60 18.13 -12.93
N ARG A 114 -8.79 17.05 -13.67
CA ARG A 114 -9.65 17.09 -14.86
C ARG A 114 -11.12 17.32 -14.49
N ILE A 115 -11.62 16.71 -13.42
CA ILE A 115 -12.98 16.95 -12.91
C ILE A 115 -13.17 18.42 -12.50
N ILE A 116 -12.18 19.00 -11.82
CA ILE A 116 -12.18 20.42 -11.45
C ILE A 116 -12.17 21.31 -12.69
N GLU A 117 -11.31 21.01 -13.67
CA GLU A 117 -11.27 21.73 -14.94
C GLU A 117 -12.62 21.71 -15.68
N LEU A 118 -13.31 20.56 -15.69
CA LEU A 118 -14.63 20.42 -16.30
C LEU A 118 -15.65 21.34 -15.63
N ARG A 119 -15.68 21.38 -14.29
CA ARG A 119 -16.52 22.32 -13.54
C ARG A 119 -16.23 23.77 -13.93
N ASP A 120 -14.96 24.16 -13.97
CA ASP A 120 -14.53 25.54 -14.28
C ASP A 120 -14.83 25.94 -15.72
N ARG A 121 -15.08 24.95 -16.61
CA ARG A 121 -15.50 25.14 -18.00
C ARG A 121 -17.02 24.99 -18.18
N GLY A 122 -17.79 25.05 -17.11
CA GLY A 122 -19.25 24.98 -17.13
C GLY A 122 -19.83 23.59 -17.39
N CYS A 123 -19.00 22.54 -17.42
CA CYS A 123 -19.48 21.17 -17.45
C CYS A 123 -19.79 20.68 -16.02
N LEU A 124 -21.04 20.84 -15.62
CA LEU A 124 -21.50 20.38 -14.32
C LEU A 124 -21.66 18.87 -14.33
N LEU A 125 -20.93 18.18 -13.45
CA LEU A 125 -21.10 16.75 -13.18
C LEU A 125 -22.25 16.56 -12.17
N ALA A 126 -23.46 16.92 -12.61
CA ALA A 126 -24.62 17.12 -11.75
C ALA A 126 -25.08 15.83 -11.04
N GLU A 127 -24.95 14.67 -11.70
CA GLU A 127 -25.39 13.41 -11.13
C GLU A 127 -24.48 12.95 -9.98
N ILE A 128 -23.16 13.21 -10.05
CA ILE A 128 -22.22 12.86 -8.97
C ILE A 128 -22.56 13.69 -7.73
N LYS A 129 -22.62 15.01 -7.89
CA LYS A 129 -22.91 15.94 -6.79
C LYS A 129 -24.33 15.74 -6.24
N GLY A 130 -25.33 15.64 -7.13
CA GLY A 130 -26.74 15.55 -6.76
C GLY A 130 -27.13 14.24 -6.04
N ASN A 131 -26.36 13.17 -6.25
CA ASN A 131 -26.56 11.88 -5.58
C ASN A 131 -25.64 11.66 -4.38
N SER A 132 -24.85 12.66 -3.98
CA SER A 132 -23.99 12.62 -2.79
C SER A 132 -24.58 13.48 -1.67
N ASP A 133 -24.29 13.13 -0.40
CA ASP A 133 -24.75 13.87 0.78
C ASP A 133 -23.93 15.16 0.95
N GLY A 134 -24.59 16.32 0.83
CA GLY A 134 -23.93 17.62 0.91
C GLY A 134 -23.26 17.91 2.25
N LYS A 135 -23.82 17.41 3.36
CA LYS A 135 -23.22 17.59 4.69
C LYS A 135 -21.94 16.75 4.83
N GLU A 136 -22.01 15.48 4.44
CA GLU A 136 -20.85 14.60 4.54
C GLU A 136 -19.73 15.02 3.56
N MET A 137 -20.09 15.53 2.37
CA MET A 137 -19.12 16.16 1.45
C MET A 137 -18.38 17.33 2.10
N SER A 138 -19.11 18.23 2.79
CA SER A 138 -18.51 19.37 3.49
C SER A 138 -17.59 18.93 4.64
N ARG A 139 -17.99 17.93 5.40
CA ARG A 139 -17.20 17.35 6.51
C ARG A 139 -15.91 16.70 6.00
N LEU A 140 -16.00 15.94 4.92
CA LEU A 140 -14.80 15.37 4.28
C LEU A 140 -13.90 16.47 3.70
N ALA A 141 -14.47 17.51 3.10
CA ALA A 141 -13.71 18.65 2.60
C ALA A 141 -12.99 19.39 3.74
N GLN A 142 -13.63 19.52 4.93
CA GLN A 142 -12.99 20.09 6.10
C GLN A 142 -11.76 19.30 6.50
N LEU A 143 -11.88 17.99 6.68
CA LEU A 143 -10.73 17.15 7.06
C LEU A 143 -9.64 17.11 5.98
N MET A 144 -10.03 17.10 4.70
CA MET A 144 -9.05 17.25 3.58
C MET A 144 -8.34 18.59 3.64
N SER A 145 -9.05 19.67 3.96
CA SER A 145 -8.46 21.01 4.10
C SER A 145 -7.44 21.08 5.22
N ASP A 146 -7.72 20.44 6.34
CA ASP A 146 -6.81 20.41 7.50
C ASP A 146 -5.50 19.68 7.17
N TYR A 147 -5.52 18.67 6.29
CA TYR A 147 -4.32 17.97 5.83
C TYR A 147 -3.59 18.66 4.69
N TYR A 148 -4.34 19.16 3.69
CA TYR A 148 -3.81 19.56 2.37
C TYR A 148 -4.00 21.03 2.04
N GLY A 149 -4.82 21.77 2.80
CA GLY A 149 -5.23 23.14 2.54
C GLY A 149 -6.49 23.27 1.68
N GLU A 150 -7.17 24.40 1.80
CA GLU A 150 -8.46 24.67 1.14
C GLU A 150 -8.39 24.61 -0.40
N GLN A 151 -7.28 25.06 -0.98
CA GLN A 151 -7.09 25.15 -2.43
C GLN A 151 -6.57 23.86 -3.05
N HIS A 152 -6.29 22.85 -2.24
CA HIS A 152 -5.81 21.57 -2.77
C HIS A 152 -6.89 20.85 -3.58
N PRO A 153 -6.53 20.22 -4.71
CA PRO A 153 -7.50 19.51 -5.58
C PRO A 153 -8.37 18.48 -4.84
N TYR A 154 -7.85 17.79 -3.83
CA TYR A 154 -8.61 16.82 -3.05
C TYR A 154 -9.72 17.49 -2.23
N THR A 155 -9.42 18.62 -1.59
CA THR A 155 -10.40 19.42 -0.85
C THR A 155 -11.52 19.92 -1.77
N ILE A 156 -11.14 20.49 -2.92
CA ILE A 156 -12.09 20.99 -3.92
C ILE A 156 -12.97 19.85 -4.46
N ALA A 157 -12.39 18.67 -4.72
CA ALA A 157 -13.10 17.52 -5.25
C ALA A 157 -14.15 16.97 -4.29
N CYS A 158 -13.90 17.01 -2.98
CA CYS A 158 -14.89 16.62 -1.97
C CYS A 158 -16.19 17.39 -2.12
N TYR A 159 -16.14 18.71 -2.35
CA TYR A 159 -17.35 19.54 -2.60
C TYR A 159 -18.07 19.19 -3.90
N LEU A 160 -17.44 18.41 -4.78
CA LEU A 160 -18.04 17.89 -6.01
C LEU A 160 -18.56 16.45 -5.86
N GLY A 161 -18.45 15.85 -4.69
CA GLY A 161 -18.85 14.46 -4.42
C GLY A 161 -17.83 13.43 -4.93
N VAL A 162 -16.57 13.83 -5.09
CA VAL A 162 -15.46 12.99 -5.60
C VAL A 162 -14.35 12.92 -4.56
N VAL A 163 -13.90 11.72 -4.26
CA VAL A 163 -12.85 11.49 -3.25
C VAL A 163 -11.72 10.62 -3.79
N PRO A 164 -10.46 10.88 -3.38
CA PRO A 164 -9.34 10.00 -3.65
C PRO A 164 -9.33 8.79 -2.72
N HIS A 165 -8.77 7.65 -3.18
CA HIS A 165 -8.50 6.48 -2.34
C HIS A 165 -7.23 5.76 -2.81
N TYR A 166 -6.16 5.84 -2.02
CA TYR A 166 -4.85 5.21 -2.29
C TYR A 166 -4.09 4.93 -0.99
N SER A 167 -2.97 4.18 -1.05
CA SER A 167 -2.27 3.66 0.13
C SER A 167 -1.77 4.72 1.11
N ASN A 168 -1.20 5.81 0.58
CA ASN A 168 -0.55 6.85 1.39
C ASN A 168 -1.51 7.91 1.91
N LEU A 169 -2.80 7.84 1.53
CA LEU A 169 -3.82 8.70 2.13
C LEU A 169 -3.87 8.47 3.64
N PRO A 170 -3.85 9.52 4.49
CA PRO A 170 -3.95 9.37 5.94
C PRO A 170 -5.04 8.39 6.35
N ASN A 171 -4.74 7.55 7.34
CA ASN A 171 -5.60 6.41 7.66
C ASN A 171 -7.01 6.84 8.07
N GLY A 172 -7.13 7.90 8.86
CA GLY A 172 -8.44 8.43 9.27
C GLY A 172 -9.26 8.94 8.08
N LEU A 173 -8.62 9.69 7.16
CA LEU A 173 -9.26 10.11 5.90
C LEU A 173 -9.72 8.91 5.07
N ARG A 174 -8.88 7.89 4.94
CA ARG A 174 -9.22 6.68 4.19
C ARG A 174 -10.43 5.96 4.78
N LEU A 175 -10.47 5.78 6.12
CA LEU A 175 -11.57 5.16 6.82
C LEU A 175 -12.87 5.99 6.74
N ALA A 176 -12.77 7.32 6.82
CA ALA A 176 -13.90 8.23 6.64
C ALA A 176 -14.48 8.15 5.23
N VAL A 177 -13.63 8.12 4.19
CA VAL A 177 -14.05 7.91 2.79
C VAL A 177 -14.75 6.56 2.62
N GLU A 178 -14.18 5.49 3.17
CA GLU A 178 -14.77 4.15 3.11
C GLU A 178 -16.13 4.08 3.80
N HIS A 179 -16.25 4.73 4.96
CA HIS A 179 -17.50 4.83 5.72
C HIS A 179 -18.57 5.61 4.94
N ALA A 180 -18.22 6.78 4.40
CA ALA A 180 -19.13 7.60 3.60
C ALA A 180 -19.62 6.86 2.35
N CYS A 181 -18.74 6.12 1.68
CA CYS A 181 -19.13 5.28 0.54
C CYS A 181 -20.05 4.14 0.94
N ARG A 182 -19.77 3.47 2.08
CA ARG A 182 -20.58 2.36 2.60
C ARG A 182 -21.99 2.83 2.95
N ASN A 183 -22.11 4.00 3.54
CA ASN A 183 -23.39 4.63 3.87
C ASN A 183 -24.06 5.32 2.67
N LYS A 184 -23.50 5.16 1.47
CA LYS A 184 -24.00 5.74 0.22
C LYS A 184 -24.03 7.28 0.21
N ALA A 185 -23.30 7.91 1.13
CA ALA A 185 -23.17 9.37 1.20
C ALA A 185 -22.31 9.93 0.05
N LEU A 186 -21.44 9.10 -0.54
CA LEU A 186 -20.62 9.45 -1.70
C LEU A 186 -20.83 8.45 -2.85
N ARG A 187 -20.73 8.96 -4.07
CA ARG A 187 -21.01 8.18 -5.28
C ARG A 187 -19.81 7.92 -6.17
N LEU A 188 -18.75 8.72 -6.08
CA LEU A 188 -17.56 8.55 -6.92
C LEU A 188 -16.27 8.54 -6.12
N VAL A 189 -15.50 7.47 -6.32
CA VAL A 189 -14.14 7.32 -5.79
C VAL A 189 -13.16 7.23 -6.96
N VAL A 190 -12.05 7.98 -6.89
CA VAL A 190 -10.91 7.82 -7.79
C VAL A 190 -9.81 7.10 -7.03
N CYS A 191 -9.42 5.89 -7.46
CA CYS A 191 -8.63 4.99 -6.64
C CYS A 191 -7.49 4.30 -7.38
N THR A 192 -6.55 3.76 -6.60
CA THR A 192 -5.50 2.84 -7.09
C THR A 192 -5.85 1.38 -6.73
N SER A 193 -4.90 0.45 -6.95
CA SER A 193 -5.04 -0.97 -6.63
C SER A 193 -5.30 -1.27 -5.15
N THR A 194 -5.10 -0.32 -4.25
CA THR A 194 -5.42 -0.45 -2.82
C THR A 194 -6.90 -0.76 -2.57
N LEU A 195 -7.78 -0.36 -3.47
CA LEU A 195 -9.18 -0.72 -3.42
C LEU A 195 -9.40 -2.26 -3.48
N ALA A 196 -8.48 -3.00 -4.10
CA ALA A 196 -8.52 -4.46 -4.15
C ALA A 196 -8.19 -5.14 -2.81
N GLN A 197 -7.54 -4.43 -1.87
CA GLN A 197 -7.02 -5.00 -0.63
C GLN A 197 -7.89 -4.60 0.56
N GLY A 198 -8.65 -5.54 1.13
CA GLY A 198 -9.29 -5.40 2.46
C GLY A 198 -10.46 -4.42 2.59
N VAL A 199 -10.71 -3.59 1.59
CA VAL A 199 -11.67 -2.48 1.65
C VAL A 199 -13.11 -2.94 1.34
N ASN A 200 -14.08 -2.49 2.13
CA ASN A 200 -15.49 -2.80 1.94
C ASN A 200 -16.28 -1.58 1.40
N ILE A 201 -15.94 -1.12 0.20
CA ILE A 201 -16.67 -0.06 -0.50
C ILE A 201 -17.69 -0.70 -1.46
N PRO A 202 -18.97 -0.28 -1.43
CA PRO A 202 -20.00 -0.77 -2.33
C PRO A 202 -19.85 -0.13 -3.73
N ILE A 203 -19.18 -0.82 -4.64
CA ILE A 203 -19.00 -0.38 -6.02
C ILE A 203 -19.95 -1.16 -6.91
N LYS A 204 -20.78 -0.48 -7.68
CA LYS A 204 -21.58 -1.06 -8.75
C LYS A 204 -20.86 -0.94 -10.11
N TYR A 205 -20.19 0.18 -10.35
CA TYR A 205 -19.53 0.50 -11.60
C TYR A 205 -18.05 0.74 -11.40
N LEU A 206 -17.21 -0.08 -12.05
CA LEU A 206 -15.76 0.07 -12.06
C LEU A 206 -15.29 0.50 -13.45
N PHE A 207 -14.65 1.67 -13.55
CA PHE A 207 -14.09 2.21 -14.78
C PHE A 207 -12.58 2.01 -14.80
N MET A 208 -12.12 1.18 -15.74
CA MET A 208 -10.71 0.85 -15.91
C MET A 208 -10.08 1.76 -16.96
N THR A 209 -9.26 2.73 -16.52
CA THR A 209 -8.59 3.65 -17.45
C THR A 209 -7.35 3.05 -18.10
N SER A 210 -6.77 1.99 -17.51
CA SER A 210 -5.60 1.28 -18.02
C SER A 210 -5.42 -0.06 -17.32
N PHE A 211 -4.88 -1.05 -18.02
CA PHE A 211 -4.38 -2.32 -17.46
C PHE A 211 -2.86 -2.31 -17.21
N MET A 212 -2.19 -1.21 -17.54
CA MET A 212 -0.74 -1.09 -17.35
C MET A 212 -0.43 -0.47 -15.99
N VAL A 213 0.37 -1.16 -15.20
CA VAL A 213 0.95 -0.64 -13.95
C VAL A 213 2.44 -0.44 -14.17
N ALA A 214 2.91 0.81 -14.10
CA ALA A 214 4.24 1.21 -14.56
C ALA A 214 4.42 0.93 -16.07
N ARG A 215 5.25 -0.03 -16.44
CA ARG A 215 5.47 -0.46 -17.84
C ARG A 215 5.01 -1.88 -18.08
N ASN A 216 4.48 -2.55 -17.09
CA ASN A 216 4.05 -3.93 -17.13
C ASN A 216 2.52 -4.04 -17.10
N SER A 217 1.96 -5.10 -17.65
CA SER A 217 0.56 -5.42 -17.45
C SER A 217 0.26 -5.67 -15.98
N MET A 218 -0.92 -5.27 -15.51
CA MET A 218 -1.41 -5.59 -14.17
C MET A 218 -1.42 -7.12 -13.99
N ARG A 219 -1.10 -7.59 -12.79
CA ARG A 219 -1.25 -9.02 -12.47
C ARG A 219 -2.72 -9.42 -12.54
N ILE A 220 -3.03 -10.56 -13.16
CA ILE A 220 -4.40 -11.07 -13.33
C ILE A 220 -5.09 -11.19 -11.98
N ARG A 221 -4.42 -11.75 -10.96
CA ARG A 221 -4.95 -11.84 -9.59
C ARG A 221 -5.32 -10.47 -9.01
N SER A 222 -4.49 -9.44 -9.21
CA SER A 222 -4.77 -8.09 -8.72
C SER A 222 -6.01 -7.50 -9.39
N PHE A 223 -6.17 -7.72 -10.69
CA PHE A 223 -7.35 -7.31 -11.42
C PHE A 223 -8.60 -8.07 -10.98
N GLN A 224 -8.53 -9.39 -10.82
CA GLN A 224 -9.65 -10.22 -10.35
C GLN A 224 -10.07 -9.84 -8.94
N ASN A 225 -9.11 -9.53 -8.04
CA ASN A 225 -9.40 -9.00 -6.71
C ASN A 225 -10.15 -7.65 -6.79
N LEU A 226 -9.75 -6.76 -7.71
CA LEU A 226 -10.41 -5.49 -7.95
C LEU A 226 -11.83 -5.70 -8.51
N MET A 227 -11.99 -6.57 -9.50
CA MET A 227 -13.31 -6.98 -9.99
C MET A 227 -14.18 -7.60 -8.90
N GLY A 228 -13.58 -8.38 -7.99
CA GLY A 228 -14.27 -8.99 -6.85
C GLY A 228 -14.89 -7.96 -5.89
N ARG A 229 -14.46 -6.69 -5.96
CA ARG A 229 -15.07 -5.58 -5.20
C ARG A 229 -16.26 -4.95 -5.91
N THR A 230 -16.42 -5.19 -7.21
CA THR A 230 -17.57 -4.72 -8.00
C THR A 230 -18.75 -5.66 -7.76
N ALA A 231 -19.91 -5.10 -7.43
CA ALA A 231 -21.15 -5.84 -7.12
C ALA A 231 -20.99 -6.86 -6.00
N ARG A 232 -20.40 -6.46 -4.88
CA ARG A 232 -20.24 -7.35 -3.74
C ARG A 232 -21.58 -7.90 -3.26
N SER A 233 -21.63 -9.22 -3.01
CA SER A 233 -22.81 -9.92 -2.51
C SER A 233 -23.39 -9.22 -1.26
N GLY A 234 -24.72 -9.10 -1.24
CA GLY A 234 -25.46 -8.41 -0.19
C GLY A 234 -25.65 -6.89 -0.39
N MET A 235 -24.95 -6.27 -1.37
CA MET A 235 -25.09 -4.84 -1.68
C MET A 235 -25.69 -4.56 -3.05
N TYR A 236 -25.28 -5.32 -4.06
CA TYR A 236 -25.79 -5.23 -5.42
C TYR A 236 -25.99 -6.65 -5.99
N THR A 237 -27.01 -6.80 -6.82
CA THR A 237 -27.32 -8.05 -7.51
C THR A 237 -26.52 -8.22 -8.81
N GLU A 238 -25.95 -7.13 -9.31
CA GLU A 238 -25.17 -7.07 -10.54
C GLU A 238 -24.15 -5.93 -10.49
N GLY A 239 -23.10 -5.98 -11.30
CA GLY A 239 -22.13 -4.90 -11.46
C GLY A 239 -21.60 -4.81 -12.88
N SER A 240 -20.91 -3.71 -13.17
CA SER A 240 -20.30 -3.51 -14.47
C SER A 240 -18.85 -3.07 -14.35
N VAL A 241 -17.98 -3.69 -15.13
CA VAL A 241 -16.59 -3.28 -15.34
C VAL A 241 -16.50 -2.69 -16.74
N ILE A 242 -16.15 -1.41 -16.84
CA ILE A 242 -16.10 -0.71 -18.13
C ILE A 242 -14.66 -0.29 -18.38
N VAL A 243 -14.08 -0.83 -19.45
CA VAL A 243 -12.75 -0.46 -19.94
C VAL A 243 -12.90 0.79 -20.78
N THR A 244 -12.28 1.87 -20.33
CA THR A 244 -12.49 3.20 -20.92
C THR A 244 -11.36 3.66 -21.84
N ASP A 245 -10.27 2.87 -22.04
CA ASP A 245 -9.32 3.13 -23.12
C ASP A 245 -9.91 2.63 -24.46
N PRO A 246 -10.43 3.53 -25.31
CA PRO A 246 -11.13 3.14 -26.54
C PRO A 246 -10.19 2.51 -27.56
N ARG A 247 -8.90 2.86 -27.50
CA ARG A 247 -7.89 2.32 -28.43
C ARG A 247 -7.67 0.84 -28.25
N LEU A 248 -7.99 0.31 -27.07
CA LEU A 248 -7.86 -1.12 -26.78
C LEU A 248 -8.85 -1.94 -27.63
N PHE A 249 -10.12 -1.53 -27.67
CA PHE A 249 -11.15 -2.19 -28.47
C PHE A 249 -11.00 -1.88 -29.97
N ASP A 250 -10.82 -0.61 -30.31
CA ASP A 250 -10.78 -0.17 -31.72
C ASP A 250 -9.57 -0.73 -32.47
N ASN A 251 -8.47 -1.03 -31.77
CA ASN A 251 -7.26 -1.62 -32.36
C ASN A 251 -7.13 -3.13 -32.12
N LYS A 252 -8.18 -3.82 -31.67
CA LYS A 252 -8.11 -5.24 -31.31
C LYS A 252 -7.56 -6.15 -32.41
N ASN A 253 -7.78 -5.81 -33.67
CA ASN A 253 -7.31 -6.54 -34.85
C ASN A 253 -6.05 -5.93 -35.51
N ASN A 254 -5.49 -4.85 -34.95
CA ASN A 254 -4.37 -4.14 -35.57
C ASN A 254 -3.02 -4.75 -35.11
N GLN A 255 -2.41 -5.56 -35.98
CA GLN A 255 -1.11 -6.20 -35.71
C GLN A 255 0.07 -5.20 -35.75
N LYS A 256 0.01 -4.15 -36.61
CA LYS A 256 1.15 -3.24 -36.85
C LYS A 256 1.51 -2.40 -35.61
N ASN A 257 0.55 -2.05 -34.77
CA ASN A 257 0.74 -1.21 -33.59
C ASN A 257 0.65 -2.00 -32.27
N GLY A 258 0.76 -3.34 -32.31
CA GLY A 258 0.63 -4.19 -31.13
C GLY A 258 -0.77 -4.17 -30.49
N GLY A 259 -1.80 -3.72 -31.21
CA GLY A 259 -3.17 -3.64 -30.71
C GLY A 259 -3.73 -5.02 -30.35
N ASN A 260 -3.51 -5.99 -31.24
CA ASN A 260 -3.91 -7.38 -31.01
C ASN A 260 -3.24 -7.97 -29.73
N TYR A 261 -1.97 -7.70 -29.52
CA TYR A 261 -1.26 -8.17 -28.32
C TYR A 261 -1.86 -7.58 -27.03
N LYS A 262 -2.08 -6.26 -27.00
CA LYS A 262 -2.70 -5.58 -25.85
C LYS A 262 -4.13 -6.05 -25.58
N TRP A 263 -4.88 -6.32 -26.64
CA TRP A 263 -6.21 -6.90 -26.54
C TRP A 263 -6.18 -8.28 -25.93
N ASN A 264 -5.34 -9.18 -26.43
CA ASN A 264 -5.22 -10.53 -25.92
C ASN A 264 -4.75 -10.57 -24.46
N ASP A 265 -3.83 -9.68 -24.09
CA ASP A 265 -3.41 -9.53 -22.68
C ASP A 265 -4.57 -9.04 -21.79
N CYS A 266 -5.40 -8.12 -22.31
CA CYS A 266 -6.58 -7.65 -21.58
C CYS A 266 -7.60 -8.77 -21.40
N ILE A 267 -7.90 -9.56 -22.43
CA ILE A 267 -8.88 -10.64 -22.37
C ILE A 267 -8.45 -11.73 -21.39
N LYS A 268 -7.15 -12.05 -21.31
CA LYS A 268 -6.62 -12.98 -20.30
C LYS A 268 -6.91 -12.54 -18.86
N MET A 269 -7.11 -11.25 -18.60
CA MET A 269 -7.44 -10.75 -17.26
C MET A 269 -8.82 -11.22 -16.79
N PHE A 270 -9.72 -11.55 -17.71
CA PHE A 270 -11.07 -12.04 -17.42
C PHE A 270 -11.16 -13.55 -17.31
N ASP A 271 -10.09 -14.26 -17.67
CA ASP A 271 -10.01 -15.73 -17.56
C ASP A 271 -9.54 -16.12 -16.15
N ASP A 272 -10.43 -16.73 -15.38
CA ASP A 272 -10.13 -17.18 -14.01
C ASP A 272 -9.00 -18.24 -13.97
N SER A 273 -8.86 -19.02 -15.06
CA SER A 273 -7.83 -20.07 -15.18
C SER A 273 -6.42 -19.50 -15.43
N ALA A 274 -6.35 -18.27 -15.96
CA ALA A 274 -5.09 -17.58 -16.27
C ALA A 274 -4.46 -16.86 -15.06
N ALA A 275 -5.10 -16.92 -13.87
CA ALA A 275 -4.56 -16.29 -12.66
C ALA A 275 -3.20 -16.89 -12.29
N GLU A 276 -2.27 -16.02 -11.87
CA GLU A 276 -0.94 -16.47 -11.46
C GLU A 276 -1.04 -17.45 -10.28
N PRO A 277 -0.22 -18.51 -10.27
CA PRO A 277 -0.18 -19.46 -9.17
C PRO A 277 0.20 -18.77 -7.86
N CYS A 278 -0.29 -19.29 -6.76
CA CYS A 278 0.22 -18.90 -5.44
C CYS A 278 1.65 -19.40 -5.32
N GLY A 279 2.57 -18.52 -5.00
CA GLY A 279 3.98 -18.83 -4.84
C GLY A 279 4.48 -18.49 -3.44
N SER A 280 5.67 -18.98 -3.11
CA SER A 280 6.40 -18.62 -1.92
C SER A 280 7.37 -17.46 -2.21
N SER A 281 7.45 -16.47 -1.33
CA SER A 281 8.48 -15.42 -1.43
C SER A 281 9.88 -16.00 -1.31
N ILE A 282 10.09 -17.03 -0.47
CA ILE A 282 11.37 -17.73 -0.31
C ILE A 282 11.85 -18.32 -1.64
N LEU A 283 10.95 -18.86 -2.47
CA LEU A 283 11.31 -19.41 -3.78
C LEU A 283 11.95 -18.35 -4.69
N SER A 284 11.63 -17.08 -4.51
CA SER A 284 12.24 -16.00 -5.29
C SER A 284 13.76 -15.89 -5.11
N LEU A 285 14.32 -16.40 -4.01
CA LEU A 285 15.78 -16.42 -3.77
C LEU A 285 16.53 -17.17 -4.88
N VAL A 286 15.92 -18.18 -5.47
CA VAL A 286 16.50 -19.03 -6.51
C VAL A 286 15.90 -18.80 -7.91
N GLN A 287 14.87 -17.97 -8.04
CA GLN A 287 14.22 -17.65 -9.31
C GLN A 287 14.89 -16.50 -10.07
N ASP A 288 14.69 -16.48 -11.40
CA ASP A 288 15.22 -15.45 -12.29
C ASP A 288 14.69 -14.05 -11.94
N ILE A 289 15.54 -13.02 -12.05
CA ILE A 289 15.11 -11.62 -12.04
C ILE A 289 14.82 -11.20 -13.48
N ARG A 290 13.58 -10.95 -13.80
CA ARG A 290 13.17 -10.45 -15.11
C ARG A 290 13.27 -8.93 -15.14
N ILE A 291 14.06 -8.41 -16.09
CA ILE A 291 14.21 -6.97 -16.33
C ILE A 291 13.18 -6.54 -17.38
N ASP A 292 13.06 -7.31 -18.43
CA ASP A 292 12.05 -7.19 -19.49
C ASP A 292 11.86 -8.55 -20.20
N TYR A 293 11.17 -8.57 -21.34
CA TYR A 293 10.87 -9.80 -22.08
C TYR A 293 12.12 -10.58 -22.54
N GLU A 294 13.22 -9.87 -22.82
CA GLU A 294 14.44 -10.45 -23.42
C GLU A 294 15.57 -10.58 -22.39
N THR A 295 15.53 -9.79 -21.33
CA THR A 295 16.66 -9.64 -20.40
C THR A 295 16.29 -10.17 -19.02
N ARG A 296 17.10 -11.11 -18.51
CA ARG A 296 16.95 -11.68 -17.18
C ARG A 296 18.29 -11.93 -16.51
N VAL A 297 18.31 -11.92 -15.19
CA VAL A 297 19.41 -12.45 -14.38
C VAL A 297 19.03 -13.85 -13.93
N ILE A 298 19.88 -14.81 -14.16
CA ILE A 298 19.63 -16.22 -13.81
C ILE A 298 19.56 -16.38 -12.30
N GLY A 299 18.46 -16.96 -11.78
CA GLY A 299 18.21 -17.12 -10.35
C GLY A 299 19.30 -17.90 -9.62
N ALA A 300 19.80 -18.99 -10.21
CA ALA A 300 20.90 -19.77 -9.64
C ALA A 300 22.17 -18.91 -9.40
N LYS A 301 22.47 -17.92 -10.26
CA LYS A 301 23.61 -17.01 -10.05
C LYS A 301 23.36 -16.03 -8.91
N VAL A 302 22.10 -15.61 -8.70
CA VAL A 302 21.72 -14.77 -7.57
C VAL A 302 21.87 -15.54 -6.27
N ALA A 303 21.32 -16.76 -6.21
CA ALA A 303 21.44 -17.65 -5.06
C ALA A 303 22.92 -17.96 -4.73
N GLN A 304 23.73 -18.29 -5.76
CA GLN A 304 25.15 -18.56 -5.58
C GLN A 304 25.90 -17.33 -5.04
N HIS A 305 25.57 -16.12 -5.51
CA HIS A 305 26.16 -14.91 -4.96
C HIS A 305 25.82 -14.73 -3.48
N ILE A 306 24.57 -14.95 -3.10
CA ILE A 306 24.15 -14.90 -1.68
C ILE A 306 24.97 -15.91 -0.87
N ILE A 307 25.10 -17.15 -1.33
CA ILE A 307 25.85 -18.20 -0.63
C ILE A 307 27.32 -17.81 -0.47
N ASP A 308 27.97 -17.32 -1.52
CA ASP A 308 29.41 -17.05 -1.52
C ASP A 308 29.79 -15.78 -0.73
N HIS A 309 28.88 -14.80 -0.63
CA HIS A 309 29.16 -13.47 -0.08
C HIS A 309 28.29 -13.10 1.13
N TYR A 310 27.48 -14.03 1.67
CA TYR A 310 26.53 -13.76 2.75
C TYR A 310 27.16 -13.08 3.98
N ASN A 311 28.39 -13.48 4.33
CA ASN A 311 29.14 -12.92 5.47
C ASN A 311 29.74 -11.54 5.19
N GLU A 312 29.71 -11.05 3.95
CA GLU A 312 30.22 -9.73 3.61
C GLU A 312 29.23 -8.64 4.02
N PRO A 313 29.70 -7.52 4.58
CA PRO A 313 28.81 -6.46 5.09
C PRO A 313 27.79 -5.95 4.09
N ASP A 314 28.17 -5.81 2.82
CA ASP A 314 27.36 -5.17 1.77
C ASP A 314 27.05 -6.13 0.59
N CYS A 315 26.86 -7.41 0.91
CA CYS A 315 26.62 -8.47 -0.08
C CYS A 315 25.56 -8.09 -1.13
N PHE A 316 24.40 -7.62 -0.69
CA PHE A 316 23.28 -7.29 -1.58
C PHE A 316 23.52 -5.98 -2.35
N GLU A 317 24.04 -4.96 -1.69
CA GLU A 317 24.36 -3.66 -2.26
C GLU A 317 25.46 -3.77 -3.32
N GLN A 318 26.51 -4.52 -3.04
CA GLN A 318 27.58 -4.83 -4.00
C GLN A 318 27.04 -5.57 -5.22
N TYR A 319 26.10 -6.51 -4.99
CA TYR A 319 25.50 -7.25 -6.09
C TYR A 319 24.59 -6.37 -6.97
N VAL A 320 23.81 -5.48 -6.37
CA VAL A 320 23.05 -4.47 -7.11
C VAL A 320 23.97 -3.65 -8.02
N ASN A 321 25.08 -3.14 -7.47
CA ASN A 321 26.04 -2.34 -8.23
C ASN A 321 26.68 -3.14 -9.38
N LYS A 322 27.05 -4.38 -9.13
CA LYS A 322 27.61 -5.30 -10.14
C LYS A 322 26.62 -5.55 -11.29
N LEU A 323 25.35 -5.88 -10.95
CA LEU A 323 24.32 -6.17 -11.94
C LEU A 323 23.93 -4.92 -12.74
N THR A 324 23.79 -3.78 -12.08
CA THR A 324 23.44 -2.49 -12.71
C THR A 324 24.54 -2.06 -13.68
N THR A 325 25.80 -2.15 -13.27
CA THR A 325 26.94 -1.85 -14.13
C THR A 325 26.98 -2.77 -15.33
N ALA A 326 26.76 -4.08 -15.14
CA ALA A 326 26.73 -5.05 -16.23
C ALA A 326 25.57 -4.78 -17.21
N LEU A 327 24.39 -4.43 -16.69
CA LEU A 327 23.23 -4.07 -17.50
C LEU A 327 23.52 -2.83 -18.37
N HIS A 328 24.02 -1.74 -17.76
CA HIS A 328 24.29 -0.49 -18.46
C HIS A 328 25.43 -0.59 -19.47
N LYS A 329 26.40 -1.49 -19.24
CA LYS A 329 27.47 -1.78 -20.22
C LYS A 329 26.93 -2.36 -21.52
N VAL A 330 25.87 -3.20 -21.44
CA VAL A 330 25.27 -3.85 -22.62
C VAL A 330 24.08 -3.04 -23.16
N TYR A 331 23.30 -2.44 -22.26
CA TYR A 331 22.06 -1.72 -22.56
C TYR A 331 22.00 -0.39 -21.80
N PRO A 332 22.71 0.66 -22.22
CA PRO A 332 22.83 1.93 -21.49
C PRO A 332 21.49 2.63 -21.21
N GLN A 333 20.45 2.35 -22.02
CA GLN A 333 19.13 2.98 -21.91
C GLN A 333 18.14 2.19 -21.05
N LYS A 334 18.51 0.96 -20.60
CA LYS A 334 17.58 0.16 -19.77
C LYS A 334 17.61 0.63 -18.32
N ASN A 335 16.43 0.69 -17.72
CA ASN A 335 16.27 1.03 -16.31
C ASN A 335 16.64 -0.18 -15.43
N ALA A 336 17.45 0.05 -14.42
CA ALA A 336 17.89 -0.97 -13.46
C ALA A 336 16.97 -1.09 -12.22
N SER A 337 15.87 -0.32 -12.13
CA SER A 337 15.01 -0.32 -10.94
C SER A 337 14.49 -1.70 -10.55
N SER A 338 14.16 -2.54 -11.54
CA SER A 338 13.72 -3.93 -11.30
C SER A 338 14.81 -4.82 -10.69
N ILE A 339 16.08 -4.56 -10.99
CA ILE A 339 17.21 -5.25 -10.36
C ILE A 339 17.30 -4.83 -8.90
N VAL A 340 17.32 -3.53 -8.63
CA VAL A 340 17.41 -2.98 -7.27
C VAL A 340 16.28 -3.53 -6.42
N GLU A 341 15.02 -3.38 -6.88
CA GLU A 341 13.84 -3.85 -6.15
C GLU A 341 13.89 -5.37 -5.90
N SER A 342 14.28 -6.17 -6.90
CA SER A 342 14.33 -7.62 -6.76
C SER A 342 15.45 -8.11 -5.85
N VAL A 343 16.63 -7.50 -5.87
CA VAL A 343 17.74 -7.88 -5.00
C VAL A 343 17.48 -7.45 -3.57
N MET A 344 16.94 -6.24 -3.35
CA MET A 344 16.59 -5.76 -2.00
C MET A 344 15.43 -6.55 -1.40
N ALA A 345 14.46 -6.99 -2.21
CA ALA A 345 13.41 -7.91 -1.74
C ALA A 345 13.99 -9.26 -1.27
N ARG A 346 15.04 -9.77 -1.93
CA ARG A 346 15.73 -10.98 -1.50
C ARG A 346 16.50 -10.78 -0.19
N LYS A 347 17.12 -9.61 -0.01
CA LYS A 347 17.72 -9.22 1.28
C LYS A 347 16.69 -9.36 2.40
N SER A 348 15.52 -8.74 2.25
CA SER A 348 14.45 -8.81 3.27
C SER A 348 13.94 -10.23 3.51
N ILE A 349 13.96 -11.10 2.49
CA ILE A 349 13.59 -12.52 2.67
C ILE A 349 14.67 -13.28 3.46
N VAL A 350 15.95 -13.04 3.19
CA VAL A 350 17.06 -13.63 3.95
C VAL A 350 16.99 -13.18 5.41
N GLU A 351 16.80 -11.88 5.68
CA GLU A 351 16.61 -11.33 7.03
C GLU A 351 15.40 -11.95 7.76
N ALA A 352 14.30 -12.23 7.02
CA ALA A 352 13.15 -12.92 7.60
C ALA A 352 13.45 -14.40 7.96
N ILE A 353 14.27 -15.09 7.16
CA ILE A 353 14.74 -16.44 7.47
C ILE A 353 15.66 -16.42 8.70
N GLU A 354 16.59 -15.46 8.78
CA GLU A 354 17.45 -15.25 9.95
C GLU A 354 16.64 -15.11 11.22
N ASN A 355 15.65 -14.21 11.21
CA ASN A 355 14.79 -13.96 12.38
C ASN A 355 13.99 -15.19 12.79
N HIS A 356 13.43 -15.91 11.81
CA HIS A 356 12.67 -17.12 12.09
C HIS A 356 13.56 -18.22 12.69
N LEU A 357 14.75 -18.43 12.15
CA LEU A 357 15.69 -19.41 12.68
C LEU A 357 16.20 -19.01 14.08
N CYS A 358 16.52 -17.72 14.31
CA CYS A 358 16.84 -17.22 15.66
C CYS A 358 15.70 -17.51 16.64
N PHE A 359 14.44 -17.27 16.24
CA PHE A 359 13.29 -17.57 17.09
C PHE A 359 13.21 -19.06 17.44
N VAL A 360 13.32 -19.95 16.45
CA VAL A 360 13.27 -21.40 16.70
C VAL A 360 14.42 -21.85 17.58
N PHE A 361 15.66 -21.38 17.34
CA PHE A 361 16.83 -21.75 18.13
C PHE A 361 16.85 -21.11 19.53
N SER A 362 16.04 -20.08 19.78
CA SER A 362 15.89 -19.49 21.11
C SER A 362 15.06 -20.37 22.06
N ILE A 363 14.25 -21.30 21.52
CA ILE A 363 13.36 -22.17 22.31
C ILE A 363 14.12 -23.32 22.96
N ASP A 364 15.06 -23.94 22.22
CA ASP A 364 15.88 -25.07 22.74
C ASP A 364 17.36 -24.84 22.42
N GLU A 365 18.14 -24.55 23.45
CA GLU A 365 19.56 -24.23 23.33
C GLU A 365 20.42 -25.44 22.92
N ASN A 366 19.95 -26.65 23.22
CA ASN A 366 20.69 -27.92 23.00
C ASN A 366 20.29 -28.60 21.68
N ALA A 367 19.38 -28.00 20.93
CA ALA A 367 18.91 -28.57 19.68
C ALA A 367 20.00 -28.57 18.58
N ASP A 368 19.97 -29.59 17.74
CA ASP A 368 20.77 -29.63 16.51
C ASP A 368 20.23 -28.60 15.50
N LYS A 369 20.83 -27.40 15.53
CA LYS A 369 20.41 -26.26 14.70
C LYS A 369 20.43 -26.58 13.21
N GLN A 370 21.41 -27.38 12.75
CA GLN A 370 21.53 -27.76 11.33
C GLN A 370 20.38 -28.69 10.90
N SER A 371 20.08 -29.72 11.71
CA SER A 371 18.98 -30.63 11.44
C SER A 371 17.64 -29.89 11.42
N ILE A 372 17.37 -29.04 12.40
CA ILE A 372 16.14 -28.25 12.48
C ILE A 372 16.00 -27.31 11.28
N ALA A 373 17.05 -26.59 10.91
CA ALA A 373 17.00 -25.69 9.75
C ALA A 373 16.74 -26.42 8.44
N ALA A 374 17.33 -27.62 8.27
CA ALA A 374 17.11 -28.47 7.11
C ALA A 374 15.63 -28.93 7.04
N ASP A 375 15.04 -29.31 8.18
CA ASP A 375 13.63 -29.71 8.24
C ASP A 375 12.70 -28.52 7.96
N ILE A 376 12.95 -27.35 8.55
CA ILE A 376 12.21 -26.13 8.26
C ILE A 376 12.26 -25.77 6.76
N CYS A 377 13.46 -25.85 6.14
CA CYS A 377 13.61 -25.61 4.71
C CYS A 377 12.70 -26.53 3.89
N LYS A 378 12.72 -27.83 4.19
CA LYS A 378 11.94 -28.86 3.49
C LYS A 378 10.43 -28.72 3.68
N GLU A 379 9.98 -28.20 4.79
CA GLU A 379 8.57 -27.94 5.09
C GLU A 379 8.01 -26.68 4.39
N THR A 380 8.88 -25.81 3.86
CA THR A 380 8.42 -24.60 3.17
C THR A 380 7.68 -24.91 1.86
N LEU A 381 6.68 -24.08 1.54
CA LEU A 381 6.06 -24.10 0.22
C LEU A 381 7.08 -23.86 -0.91
N ALA A 382 8.14 -23.09 -0.63
CA ALA A 382 9.23 -22.86 -1.56
C ALA A 382 9.90 -24.15 -1.99
N TYR A 383 10.29 -24.98 -1.03
CA TYR A 383 10.93 -26.26 -1.27
C TYR A 383 10.00 -27.24 -2.01
N PHE A 384 8.71 -27.27 -1.61
CA PHE A 384 7.71 -28.10 -2.27
C PHE A 384 7.53 -27.75 -3.77
N MET A 385 7.61 -26.45 -4.11
CA MET A 385 7.44 -25.96 -5.49
C MET A 385 8.73 -25.95 -6.31
N ALA A 386 9.89 -26.04 -5.68
CA ALA A 386 11.20 -25.95 -6.30
C ALA A 386 11.55 -27.22 -7.10
N ASN A 387 12.29 -27.07 -8.20
CA ASN A 387 12.94 -28.19 -8.86
C ASN A 387 14.20 -28.64 -8.05
N ASP A 388 14.82 -29.75 -8.46
CA ASP A 388 15.89 -30.35 -7.66
C ASP A 388 17.14 -29.45 -7.53
N ASP A 389 17.50 -28.68 -8.56
CA ASP A 389 18.60 -27.71 -8.51
C ASP A 389 18.27 -26.53 -7.57
N GLU A 390 17.02 -26.04 -7.62
CA GLU A 390 16.54 -24.98 -6.75
C GLU A 390 16.47 -25.44 -5.29
N LYS A 391 16.05 -26.69 -5.01
CA LYS A 391 16.06 -27.29 -3.67
C LYS A 391 17.45 -27.31 -3.08
N ALA A 392 18.43 -27.77 -3.84
CA ALA A 392 19.82 -27.79 -3.39
C ALA A 392 20.36 -26.39 -3.04
N LEU A 393 19.98 -25.35 -3.81
CA LEU A 393 20.35 -23.98 -3.51
C LEU A 393 19.63 -23.45 -2.26
N LEU A 394 18.36 -23.75 -2.07
CA LEU A 394 17.61 -23.36 -0.86
C LEU A 394 18.24 -24.00 0.39
N GLU A 395 18.54 -25.30 0.37
CA GLU A 395 19.21 -25.98 1.48
C GLU A 395 20.54 -25.32 1.84
N ARG A 396 21.37 -24.96 0.83
CA ARG A 396 22.62 -24.26 1.06
C ARG A 396 22.44 -22.85 1.64
N ILE A 397 21.40 -22.12 1.23
CA ILE A 397 21.09 -20.80 1.83
C ILE A 397 20.71 -20.97 3.31
N PHE A 398 19.85 -21.93 3.65
CA PHE A 398 19.50 -22.20 5.03
C PHE A 398 20.70 -22.65 5.87
N ASP A 399 21.57 -23.48 5.31
CA ASP A 399 22.79 -23.96 5.96
C ASP A 399 23.76 -22.82 6.30
N ILE A 400 24.01 -21.89 5.36
CA ILE A 400 24.94 -20.78 5.61
C ILE A 400 24.38 -19.77 6.62
N ILE A 401 23.05 -19.52 6.59
CA ILE A 401 22.38 -18.69 7.59
C ILE A 401 22.49 -19.35 8.97
N THR A 402 22.22 -20.66 9.06
CA THR A 402 22.32 -21.42 10.30
C THR A 402 23.75 -21.43 10.87
N SER A 403 24.74 -21.59 10.00
CA SER A 403 26.15 -21.52 10.38
C SER A 403 26.47 -20.16 10.99
N LYS A 404 25.96 -19.06 10.40
CA LYS A 404 26.15 -17.71 10.94
C LYS A 404 25.45 -17.51 12.30
N ILE A 405 24.23 -18.00 12.46
CA ILE A 405 23.52 -17.94 13.74
C ILE A 405 24.27 -18.74 14.82
N SER A 406 24.93 -19.84 14.44
CA SER A 406 25.68 -20.70 15.37
C SER A 406 26.96 -20.04 15.89
N GLU A 407 27.45 -18.96 15.27
CA GLU A 407 28.56 -18.14 15.77
C GLU A 407 28.13 -17.18 16.89
N LEU A 408 26.80 -16.93 17.03
CA LEU A 408 26.26 -16.02 18.04
C LEU A 408 26.16 -16.70 19.42
N GLU A 409 26.30 -15.89 20.46
CA GLU A 409 25.99 -16.34 21.82
C GLU A 409 24.47 -16.59 21.97
N GLN A 410 24.10 -17.49 22.88
CA GLN A 410 22.68 -17.82 23.09
C GLN A 410 21.85 -16.62 23.56
N SER A 411 22.45 -15.72 24.34
CA SER A 411 21.86 -14.43 24.71
C SER A 411 21.52 -13.57 23.49
N GLN A 412 22.44 -13.48 22.52
CA GLN A 412 22.21 -12.75 21.26
C GLN A 412 21.13 -13.41 20.41
N ILE A 413 21.10 -14.75 20.32
CA ILE A 413 20.03 -15.46 19.58
C ILE A 413 18.66 -15.14 20.19
N LYS A 414 18.53 -15.15 21.53
CA LYS A 414 17.29 -14.77 22.23
C LYS A 414 16.89 -13.32 21.96
N ASN A 415 17.86 -12.40 21.95
CA ASN A 415 17.64 -11.00 21.68
C ASN A 415 17.16 -10.77 20.24
N TYR A 416 17.85 -11.37 19.27
CA TYR A 416 17.54 -11.17 17.85
C TYR A 416 16.26 -11.91 17.43
N ALA A 417 15.87 -12.97 18.13
CA ALA A 417 14.59 -13.66 17.93
C ALA A 417 13.36 -12.76 18.09
N ARG A 418 13.46 -11.67 18.83
CA ARG A 418 12.35 -10.71 19.07
C ARG A 418 12.38 -9.53 18.11
N THR A 419 13.56 -9.17 17.62
CA THR A 419 13.68 -8.12 16.60
C THR A 419 13.13 -8.66 15.28
N MET A 420 12.62 -7.79 14.44
CA MET A 420 12.22 -8.17 13.07
C MET A 420 13.24 -7.65 12.03
N VAL A 421 14.44 -7.30 12.48
CA VAL A 421 15.58 -6.88 11.64
C VAL A 421 16.61 -8.00 11.59
N GLY A 422 17.32 -8.14 10.47
CA GLY A 422 18.30 -9.22 10.29
C GLY A 422 19.48 -9.13 11.25
N ILE A 423 20.25 -10.20 11.36
CA ILE A 423 21.38 -10.36 12.28
C ILE A 423 22.39 -9.21 12.18
N LYS A 424 22.72 -8.80 10.95
CA LYS A 424 23.67 -7.71 10.72
C LYS A 424 23.22 -6.40 11.37
N LEU A 425 21.97 -6.01 11.17
CA LEU A 425 21.43 -4.78 11.73
C LEU A 425 21.27 -4.91 13.25
N SER A 426 20.90 -6.08 13.77
CA SER A 426 20.83 -6.35 15.21
C SER A 426 22.19 -6.15 15.88
N LEU A 427 23.28 -6.66 15.30
CA LEU A 427 24.65 -6.43 15.78
C LEU A 427 25.06 -4.95 15.75
N GLN A 428 24.68 -4.21 14.71
CA GLN A 428 24.93 -2.76 14.61
C GLN A 428 24.17 -2.00 15.70
N ILE A 429 22.92 -2.36 15.96
CA ILE A 429 22.09 -1.75 17.01
C ILE A 429 22.70 -2.04 18.38
N GLU A 430 23.10 -3.28 18.67
CA GLU A 430 23.73 -3.67 19.95
C GLU A 430 25.00 -2.84 20.21
N LYS A 431 25.86 -2.74 19.20
CA LYS A 431 27.07 -1.90 19.26
C LYS A 431 26.75 -0.44 19.49
N TRP A 432 25.78 0.12 18.76
CA TRP A 432 25.35 1.51 18.88
C TRP A 432 24.76 1.83 20.25
N ILE A 433 23.97 0.90 20.85
CA ILE A 433 23.45 1.02 22.22
C ILE A 433 24.60 1.14 23.21
N ALA A 434 25.62 0.27 23.09
CA ALA A 434 26.78 0.26 23.99
C ALA A 434 27.63 1.55 23.86
N GLU A 435 27.93 1.98 22.64
CA GLU A 435 28.73 3.19 22.36
C GLU A 435 28.06 4.47 22.84
N ASN A 436 26.73 4.53 22.81
CA ASN A 436 25.96 5.69 23.26
C ASN A 436 25.47 5.58 24.71
N HIS A 437 25.82 4.53 25.43
CA HIS A 437 25.44 4.33 26.84
C HIS A 437 23.93 4.51 27.11
N LEU A 438 23.08 4.06 26.16
CA LEU A 438 21.63 4.32 26.20
C LEU A 438 20.93 3.77 27.44
N THR A 439 21.46 2.72 28.04
CA THR A 439 20.93 2.12 29.29
C THR A 439 21.39 2.84 30.55
N GLN A 440 22.39 3.73 30.46
CA GLN A 440 23.04 4.34 31.62
C GLN A 440 22.82 5.85 31.72
N GLN A 441 22.42 6.51 30.62
CA GLN A 441 22.24 7.98 30.55
C GLN A 441 20.80 8.33 30.24
N ASN A 442 20.35 9.45 30.83
CA ASN A 442 19.05 10.04 30.52
C ASN A 442 19.21 11.03 29.36
N TYR A 443 18.45 10.83 28.29
CA TYR A 443 18.40 11.70 27.13
C TYR A 443 17.06 12.41 27.06
N THR A 444 17.07 13.66 26.58
CA THR A 444 15.84 14.36 26.23
C THR A 444 15.25 13.79 24.94
N ASP A 445 13.95 14.00 24.72
CA ASP A 445 13.30 13.57 23.47
C ASP A 445 14.01 14.13 22.23
N GLU A 446 14.45 15.40 22.27
CA GLU A 446 15.15 16.04 21.16
C GLU A 446 16.52 15.40 20.88
N GLN A 447 17.27 15.03 21.91
CA GLN A 447 18.54 14.32 21.78
C GLN A 447 18.33 12.93 21.18
N LEU A 448 17.33 12.17 21.70
CA LEU A 448 16.99 10.84 21.18
C LEU A 448 16.58 10.90 19.71
N VAL A 449 15.72 11.86 19.32
CA VAL A 449 15.30 12.03 17.93
C VAL A 449 16.51 12.25 17.01
N LYS A 450 17.42 13.17 17.37
CA LYS A 450 18.62 13.46 16.56
C LYS A 450 19.54 12.23 16.42
N MET A 451 19.80 11.53 17.52
CA MET A 451 20.65 10.33 17.52
C MET A 451 20.04 9.20 16.69
N LEU A 452 18.74 8.96 16.86
CA LEU A 452 18.02 7.91 16.13
C LEU A 452 17.96 8.19 14.63
N ILE A 453 17.71 9.43 14.23
CA ILE A 453 17.68 9.82 12.82
C ILE A 453 19.07 9.65 12.19
N SER A 454 20.14 10.10 12.86
CA SER A 454 21.50 9.92 12.37
C SER A 454 21.83 8.45 12.16
N PHE A 455 21.56 7.60 13.14
CA PHE A 455 21.81 6.16 13.06
C PHE A 455 20.93 5.47 12.01
N PHE A 456 19.67 5.88 11.89
CA PHE A 456 18.78 5.37 10.85
C PHE A 456 19.28 5.71 9.44
N GLN A 457 19.75 6.96 9.23
CA GLN A 457 20.30 7.37 7.94
C GLN A 457 21.60 6.65 7.57
N GLU A 458 22.45 6.34 8.57
CA GLU A 458 23.67 5.56 8.38
C GLU A 458 23.42 4.10 8.01
N THR A 459 22.35 3.50 8.53
CA THR A 459 22.05 2.07 8.37
C THR A 459 21.07 1.77 7.23
N HIS A 460 20.28 2.77 6.82
CA HIS A 460 19.25 2.63 5.80
C HIS A 460 19.57 3.50 4.59
N THR A 461 19.61 2.88 3.41
CA THR A 461 19.67 3.62 2.15
C THR A 461 18.28 4.21 1.88
N LEU A 462 18.03 5.41 2.36
CA LEU A 462 16.84 6.15 1.96
C LEU A 462 16.84 6.27 0.43
N LYS A 463 15.72 6.04 -0.23
CA LYS A 463 15.60 6.01 -1.71
C LYS A 463 16.02 7.33 -2.39
N LYS A 464 16.18 8.40 -1.62
CA LYS A 464 16.82 9.67 -1.95
C LYS A 464 17.49 10.18 -0.69
N GLU A 465 18.70 10.74 -0.81
CA GLU A 465 19.24 11.62 0.22
C GLU A 465 18.26 12.77 0.40
N ILE A 466 17.54 12.75 1.53
CA ILE A 466 16.56 13.79 1.85
C ILE A 466 17.26 14.72 2.83
N ASP A 467 17.78 15.84 2.34
CA ASP A 467 18.51 16.82 3.14
C ASP A 467 17.72 17.33 4.35
N CYS A 468 16.37 17.36 4.26
CA CYS A 468 15.48 17.84 5.32
C CYS A 468 14.74 16.72 6.06
N PHE A 469 15.23 15.48 6.07
CA PHE A 469 14.54 14.34 6.70
C PHE A 469 14.31 14.58 8.20
N ALA A 470 15.31 15.11 8.91
CA ALA A 470 15.20 15.43 10.33
C ALA A 470 14.13 16.50 10.60
N ASP A 471 14.05 17.52 9.76
CA ASP A 471 13.05 18.59 9.89
C ASP A 471 11.64 18.04 9.62
N ILE A 472 11.48 17.13 8.64
CA ILE A 472 10.19 16.47 8.37
C ILE A 472 9.79 15.58 9.56
N CYS A 473 10.72 14.82 10.16
CA CYS A 473 10.47 14.05 11.36
C CYS A 473 9.99 14.93 12.52
N GLN A 474 10.64 16.09 12.73
CA GLN A 474 10.26 17.02 13.77
C GLN A 474 8.84 17.58 13.52
N MET A 475 8.56 18.05 12.30
CA MET A 475 7.23 18.55 11.92
C MET A 475 6.16 17.45 12.05
N TRP A 476 6.52 16.19 11.75
CA TRP A 476 5.63 15.04 11.93
C TRP A 476 5.24 14.82 13.39
N LEU A 477 6.22 14.89 14.31
CA LEU A 477 6.02 14.79 15.76
C LEU A 477 5.28 16.01 16.35
N GLU A 478 5.41 17.19 15.73
CA GLU A 478 4.66 18.40 16.06
C GLU A 478 3.22 18.40 15.55
N GLY A 479 2.84 17.39 14.76
CA GLY A 479 1.49 17.28 14.22
C GLY A 479 1.21 18.18 13.02
N CYS A 480 2.23 18.79 12.39
CA CYS A 480 2.07 19.66 11.24
C CYS A 480 1.31 18.98 10.09
N SER A 481 0.48 19.74 9.39
CA SER A 481 -0.20 19.31 8.18
C SER A 481 0.76 19.17 6.99
N PHE A 482 0.34 18.47 5.93
CA PHE A 482 1.17 18.37 4.73
C PHE A 482 1.33 19.71 4.00
N VAL A 483 0.36 20.61 4.11
CA VAL A 483 0.49 21.95 3.53
C VAL A 483 1.53 22.78 4.29
N GLU A 484 1.55 22.75 5.63
CA GLU A 484 2.58 23.41 6.43
C GLU A 484 3.98 22.83 6.16
N MET A 485 4.09 21.50 6.04
CA MET A 485 5.35 20.85 5.68
C MET A 485 5.82 21.27 4.28
N HIS A 486 4.90 21.35 3.31
CA HIS A 486 5.20 21.82 1.95
C HIS A 486 5.72 23.26 1.94
N GLU A 487 5.08 24.16 2.69
CA GLU A 487 5.49 25.56 2.81
C GLU A 487 6.89 25.72 3.40
N ARG A 488 7.25 24.88 4.38
CA ARG A 488 8.56 24.93 5.06
C ARG A 488 9.67 24.24 4.27
N THR A 489 9.38 23.15 3.54
CA THR A 489 10.39 22.33 2.85
C THR A 489 10.44 22.54 1.36
N SER A 490 9.39 23.13 0.75
CA SER A 490 9.17 23.20 -0.70
C SER A 490 9.08 21.83 -1.41
N LEU A 491 9.02 20.73 -0.65
CA LEU A 491 8.82 19.39 -1.23
C LEU A 491 7.37 19.20 -1.69
N PRO A 492 7.14 18.50 -2.81
CA PRO A 492 5.79 18.14 -3.23
C PRO A 492 5.03 17.37 -2.13
N ILE A 493 3.75 17.66 -1.95
CA ILE A 493 2.90 16.97 -0.95
C ILE A 493 2.93 15.45 -1.11
N ALA A 494 2.92 14.94 -2.34
CA ALA A 494 3.00 13.49 -2.60
C ALA A 494 4.32 12.86 -2.12
N ASP A 495 5.43 13.59 -2.16
CA ASP A 495 6.71 13.13 -1.61
C ASP A 495 6.67 13.16 -0.07
N LEU A 496 6.06 14.20 0.52
CA LEU A 496 5.86 14.29 1.97
C LEU A 496 4.96 13.16 2.50
N GLU A 497 3.87 12.83 1.81
CA GLU A 497 3.03 11.67 2.14
C GLU A 497 3.83 10.36 2.15
N ASP A 498 4.68 10.16 1.13
CA ASP A 498 5.51 8.95 1.02
C ASP A 498 6.57 8.89 2.14
N ILE A 499 7.25 9.99 2.42
CA ILE A 499 8.23 10.09 3.51
C ILE A 499 7.57 9.83 4.86
N CYS A 500 6.48 10.54 5.17
CA CYS A 500 5.81 10.43 6.45
C CYS A 500 5.21 9.04 6.68
N SER A 501 4.56 8.45 5.66
CA SER A 501 3.89 7.16 5.81
C SER A 501 4.85 5.97 5.79
N LYS A 502 5.87 5.98 4.93
CA LYS A 502 6.81 4.87 4.77
C LYS A 502 8.04 5.03 5.63
N SER A 503 8.79 6.13 5.44
CA SER A 503 10.10 6.24 6.07
C SER A 503 9.99 6.58 7.56
N ILE A 504 9.03 7.44 7.98
CA ILE A 504 8.90 7.83 9.39
C ILE A 504 7.96 6.89 10.15
N SER A 505 6.69 6.83 9.73
CA SER A 505 5.66 6.10 10.47
C SER A 505 5.89 4.57 10.46
N TYR A 506 6.47 4.03 9.40
CA TYR A 506 6.75 2.61 9.30
C TYR A 506 8.22 2.27 9.56
N GLU A 507 9.16 2.67 8.67
CA GLU A 507 10.55 2.21 8.74
C GLU A 507 11.28 2.71 9.99
N LEU A 508 11.25 4.02 10.28
CA LEU A 508 11.92 4.60 11.46
C LEU A 508 11.26 4.14 12.77
N SER A 509 9.92 4.14 12.83
CA SER A 509 9.20 3.66 14.01
C SER A 509 9.49 2.18 14.31
N PHE A 510 9.58 1.36 13.26
CA PHE A 510 9.95 -0.04 13.34
C PHE A 510 11.41 -0.23 13.80
N PHE A 511 12.33 0.55 13.25
CA PHE A 511 13.74 0.56 13.64
C PHE A 511 13.93 0.91 15.12
N VAL A 512 13.22 1.94 15.61
CA VAL A 512 13.21 2.30 17.03
C VAL A 512 12.64 1.17 17.87
N GLY A 513 11.60 0.48 17.41
CA GLY A 513 11.07 -0.73 18.07
C GLY A 513 12.13 -1.82 18.23
N SER A 514 12.94 -2.07 17.21
CA SER A 514 14.02 -3.06 17.27
C SER A 514 15.12 -2.67 18.27
N ILE A 515 15.41 -1.38 18.42
CA ILE A 515 16.33 -0.87 19.46
C ILE A 515 15.75 -1.15 20.85
N ILE A 516 14.46 -0.87 21.06
CA ILE A 516 13.75 -1.13 22.31
C ILE A 516 13.81 -2.62 22.65
N ASP A 517 13.52 -3.49 21.69
CA ASP A 517 13.53 -4.95 21.90
C ASP A 517 14.91 -5.48 22.33
N ILE A 518 16.00 -4.96 21.73
CA ILE A 518 17.36 -5.35 22.12
C ILE A 518 17.69 -4.85 23.52
N ILE A 519 17.33 -3.62 23.88
CA ILE A 519 17.57 -3.08 25.24
C ILE A 519 16.77 -3.85 26.29
N ALA A 520 15.50 -4.14 26.04
CA ALA A 520 14.59 -4.76 27.00
C ALA A 520 15.04 -6.14 27.51
N ILE A 521 15.97 -6.80 26.79
CA ILE A 521 16.45 -8.14 27.14
C ILE A 521 17.83 -8.07 27.79
N SER A 522 18.59 -7.02 27.54
CA SER A 522 19.95 -6.87 28.07
C SER A 522 19.98 -6.74 29.60
N ASP A 523 18.84 -6.46 30.22
CA ASP A 523 18.73 -6.20 31.67
C ASP A 523 17.40 -6.74 32.20
N GLU A 524 17.40 -7.98 32.72
CA GLU A 524 16.19 -8.66 33.25
C GLU A 524 15.55 -7.91 34.44
N ASP A 525 16.28 -7.00 35.11
CA ASP A 525 15.83 -6.23 36.27
C ASP A 525 15.15 -4.89 35.91
N ILE A 526 15.18 -4.47 34.60
CA ILE A 526 14.61 -3.20 34.18
C ILE A 526 13.26 -3.41 33.48
N VAL A 527 12.18 -3.21 34.21
CA VAL A 527 10.78 -3.38 33.74
C VAL A 527 10.43 -2.44 32.59
N ASN A 528 11.16 -1.33 32.43
CA ASN A 528 10.97 -0.39 31.32
C ASN A 528 12.21 0.50 31.12
N PRO A 529 13.23 0.03 30.36
CA PRO A 529 14.55 0.67 30.34
C PRO A 529 14.55 2.10 29.76
N LEU A 530 13.60 2.43 28.87
CA LEU A 530 13.55 3.76 28.25
C LEU A 530 12.12 4.21 27.96
N PRO A 531 11.36 4.70 28.95
CA PRO A 531 9.99 5.19 28.75
C PRO A 531 9.89 6.24 27.64
N ASN A 532 10.92 7.11 27.52
CA ASN A 532 10.99 8.14 26.47
C ASN A 532 11.11 7.52 25.07
N LEU A 533 11.89 6.44 24.92
CA LEU A 533 12.06 5.77 23.63
C LEU A 533 10.77 5.08 23.18
N LEU A 534 10.05 4.43 24.09
CA LEU A 534 8.74 3.84 23.83
C LEU A 534 7.70 4.88 23.43
N ARG A 535 7.65 6.01 24.17
CA ARG A 535 6.77 7.14 23.82
C ARG A 535 7.11 7.70 22.45
N LEU A 536 8.38 7.90 22.18
CA LEU A 536 8.85 8.43 20.90
C LEU A 536 8.50 7.50 19.74
N GLN A 537 8.72 6.20 19.89
CA GLN A 537 8.37 5.19 18.88
C GLN A 537 6.89 5.24 18.51
N ARG A 538 6.00 5.33 19.51
CA ARG A 538 4.55 5.42 19.28
C ARG A 538 4.16 6.75 18.63
N ARG A 539 4.77 7.87 19.06
CA ARG A 539 4.54 9.18 18.45
C ARG A 539 5.02 9.21 17.00
N LEU A 540 6.16 8.63 16.66
CA LEU A 540 6.64 8.48 15.29
C LEU A 540 5.66 7.68 14.43
N LYS A 541 5.14 6.57 14.97
CA LYS A 541 4.17 5.70 14.28
C LYS A 541 2.91 6.46 13.86
N TYR A 542 2.37 7.31 14.72
CA TYR A 542 1.11 8.01 14.47
C TYR A 542 1.26 9.46 13.99
N GLY A 543 2.42 10.09 14.17
CA GLY A 543 2.64 11.50 13.84
C GLY A 543 1.86 12.44 14.75
N VAL A 544 1.96 12.26 16.06
CA VAL A 544 1.20 13.00 17.07
C VAL A 544 2.07 13.60 18.15
N LYS A 545 1.57 14.67 18.81
CA LYS A 545 2.32 15.47 19.78
C LYS A 545 2.46 14.78 21.14
N THR A 546 1.43 14.09 21.61
CA THR A 546 1.28 13.67 23.01
C THR A 546 0.88 12.22 23.14
N GLU A 547 1.07 11.63 24.33
CA GLU A 547 0.62 10.28 24.68
C GLU A 547 -0.92 10.17 24.69
N THR A 548 -1.61 11.26 25.02
CA THR A 548 -3.08 11.35 24.90
C THR A 548 -3.50 11.11 23.46
N ALA A 549 -2.89 11.83 22.51
CA ALA A 549 -3.16 11.67 21.09
C ALA A 549 -2.79 10.26 20.57
N VAL A 550 -1.67 9.67 21.04
CA VAL A 550 -1.32 8.27 20.75
C VAL A 550 -2.44 7.35 21.20
N SER A 551 -2.92 7.49 22.44
CA SER A 551 -3.97 6.63 23.00
C SER A 551 -5.30 6.77 22.26
N ILE A 552 -5.64 7.97 21.78
CA ILE A 552 -6.79 8.21 20.90
C ILE A 552 -6.61 7.45 19.59
N CYS A 553 -5.43 7.55 18.94
CA CYS A 553 -5.13 6.83 17.70
C CYS A 553 -5.25 5.31 17.85
N GLU A 554 -4.81 4.75 18.99
CA GLU A 554 -4.81 3.31 19.24
C GLU A 554 -6.18 2.75 19.61
N LYS A 555 -6.94 3.48 20.42
CA LYS A 555 -8.14 2.92 21.08
C LYS A 555 -9.46 3.47 20.54
N ILE A 556 -9.47 4.69 20.00
CA ILE A 556 -10.68 5.36 19.54
C ILE A 556 -10.77 5.33 18.01
N PHE A 557 -9.91 6.09 17.33
CA PHE A 557 -9.82 6.11 15.87
C PHE A 557 -8.43 6.58 15.42
N ASN A 558 -7.91 6.00 14.34
CA ASN A 558 -6.58 6.31 13.86
C ASN A 558 -6.62 7.48 12.86
N ASP A 559 -6.71 8.70 13.39
CA ASP A 559 -6.52 9.95 12.64
C ASP A 559 -5.65 10.92 13.44
N ARG A 560 -4.47 11.26 12.93
CA ARG A 560 -3.47 12.06 13.64
C ARG A 560 -3.91 13.50 13.89
N PHE A 561 -4.65 14.10 12.95
CA PHE A 561 -5.11 15.47 13.08
C PHE A 561 -6.17 15.58 14.19
N LEU A 562 -7.22 14.77 14.10
CA LEU A 562 -8.29 14.76 15.10
C LEU A 562 -7.80 14.28 16.47
N ALA A 563 -6.86 13.33 16.51
CA ALA A 563 -6.28 12.88 17.77
C ALA A 563 -5.51 14.01 18.49
N ASN A 564 -4.74 14.83 17.76
CA ASN A 564 -4.09 16.01 18.34
C ASN A 564 -5.13 17.04 18.78
N LEU A 565 -6.13 17.34 17.95
CA LEU A 565 -7.19 18.29 18.26
C LEU A 565 -7.94 17.92 19.55
N LEU A 566 -8.34 16.66 19.68
CA LEU A 566 -9.03 16.19 20.88
C LEU A 566 -8.10 16.10 22.10
N ALA A 567 -6.82 15.77 21.91
CA ALA A 567 -5.85 15.77 23.00
C ALA A 567 -5.60 17.18 23.57
N ASP A 568 -5.62 18.21 22.71
CA ASP A 568 -5.51 19.62 23.13
C ASP A 568 -6.74 20.04 23.93
N GLU A 569 -7.96 19.54 23.60
CA GLU A 569 -9.20 19.82 24.35
C GLU A 569 -9.27 19.15 25.72
N ILE A 570 -8.97 17.84 25.78
CA ILE A 570 -9.09 17.06 27.03
C ILE A 570 -7.88 17.19 27.96
N GLY A 571 -6.82 17.89 27.53
CA GLY A 571 -5.58 18.11 28.29
C GLY A 571 -4.56 16.97 28.17
N HIS A 572 -3.28 17.34 28.27
CA HIS A 572 -2.17 16.43 28.00
C HIS A 572 -1.94 15.38 29.10
N ASP A 573 -2.32 15.69 30.34
CA ASP A 573 -2.05 14.87 31.54
C ASP A 573 -3.22 13.95 31.92
N ALA A 574 -4.27 13.90 31.09
CA ALA A 574 -5.50 13.16 31.40
C ALA A 574 -5.32 11.63 31.51
N ILE A 575 -4.20 11.10 31.04
CA ILE A 575 -3.96 9.64 30.96
C ILE A 575 -3.27 9.06 32.17
N GLU A 576 -2.54 9.84 32.95
CA GLU A 576 -1.81 9.29 34.12
C GLU A 576 -2.74 8.68 35.20
N THR A 577 -4.01 9.01 35.19
CA THR A 577 -4.97 8.60 36.22
C THR A 577 -6.18 7.77 35.74
N ASN A 578 -6.53 7.80 34.44
CA ASN A 578 -7.73 7.14 33.91
C ASN A 578 -7.48 6.50 32.52
N SER A 579 -8.25 5.45 32.19
CA SER A 579 -8.22 4.93 30.82
C SER A 579 -8.74 6.01 29.85
N ILE A 580 -8.13 6.13 28.66
CA ILE A 580 -8.55 7.10 27.64
C ILE A 580 -10.06 7.00 27.30
N VAL A 581 -10.63 5.80 27.39
CA VAL A 581 -12.08 5.58 27.18
C VAL A 581 -12.89 6.30 28.24
N GLY A 582 -12.51 6.22 29.52
CA GLY A 582 -13.18 6.94 30.61
C GLY A 582 -13.06 8.46 30.46
N VAL A 583 -11.92 8.96 30.01
CA VAL A 583 -11.73 10.39 29.73
C VAL A 583 -12.61 10.85 28.56
N ILE A 584 -12.68 10.08 27.49
CA ILE A 584 -13.58 10.36 26.35
C ILE A 584 -15.06 10.33 26.79
N GLN A 585 -15.44 9.41 27.67
CA GLN A 585 -16.79 9.35 28.20
C GLN A 585 -17.15 10.58 29.04
N SER A 586 -16.23 11.10 29.86
CA SER A 586 -16.45 12.28 30.69
C SER A 586 -16.54 13.59 29.90
N HIS A 587 -15.88 13.67 28.71
CA HIS A 587 -15.89 14.83 27.81
C HIS A 587 -16.73 14.59 26.55
N LYS A 588 -17.65 13.62 26.59
CA LYS A 588 -18.37 13.13 25.41
C LYS A 588 -19.07 14.23 24.63
N ASP A 589 -19.77 15.11 25.30
CA ASP A 589 -20.60 16.14 24.63
C ASP A 589 -19.72 17.17 23.92
N ASP A 590 -18.65 17.63 24.56
CA ASP A 590 -17.68 18.56 23.97
C ASP A 590 -16.97 17.93 22.77
N ILE A 591 -16.55 16.67 22.89
CA ILE A 591 -15.92 15.91 21.80
C ILE A 591 -16.88 15.72 20.62
N LEU A 592 -18.15 15.41 20.86
CA LEU A 592 -19.14 15.25 19.80
C LEU A 592 -19.46 16.58 19.11
N ASP A 593 -19.44 17.70 19.85
CA ASP A 593 -19.59 19.03 19.27
C ASP A 593 -18.44 19.34 18.31
N ILE A 594 -17.19 19.15 18.73
CA ILE A 594 -16.01 19.29 17.88
C ILE A 594 -16.13 18.40 16.64
N LEU A 595 -16.44 17.11 16.83
CA LEU A 595 -16.54 16.15 15.74
C LEU A 595 -17.73 16.38 14.81
N SER A 596 -18.68 17.25 15.16
CA SER A 596 -19.82 17.60 14.32
C SER A 596 -19.43 18.24 12.99
N ALA A 597 -18.28 18.93 12.94
CA ALA A 597 -17.70 19.53 11.74
C ALA A 597 -16.96 18.53 10.84
N TYR A 598 -16.72 17.32 11.31
CA TYR A 598 -15.91 16.27 10.66
C TYR A 598 -16.77 15.09 10.21
N PRO A 599 -16.20 14.17 9.35
CA PRO A 599 -16.94 13.01 8.86
C PRO A 599 -17.64 12.20 9.95
N THR A 600 -18.86 11.76 9.66
CA THR A 600 -19.72 11.03 10.61
C THR A 600 -19.07 9.78 11.20
N TYR A 601 -18.12 9.20 10.50
CA TYR A 601 -17.31 8.07 10.99
C TYR A 601 -16.76 8.29 12.39
N PHE A 602 -16.23 9.47 12.68
CA PHE A 602 -15.54 9.76 13.96
C PHE A 602 -16.54 9.91 15.11
N SER A 603 -17.62 10.65 14.89
CA SER A 603 -18.68 10.80 15.91
C SER A 603 -19.38 9.48 16.22
N GLU A 604 -19.68 8.67 15.21
CA GLU A 604 -20.26 7.34 15.41
C GLU A 604 -19.31 6.42 16.17
N ARG A 605 -18.00 6.51 15.93
CA ARG A 605 -16.99 5.72 16.64
C ARG A 605 -16.93 6.07 18.13
N VAL A 606 -16.93 7.37 18.46
CA VAL A 606 -17.00 7.85 19.85
C VAL A 606 -18.31 7.41 20.52
N GLN A 607 -19.46 7.59 19.85
CA GLN A 607 -20.74 7.16 20.37
C GLN A 607 -20.80 5.65 20.64
N TRP A 608 -20.18 4.83 19.79
CA TRP A 608 -20.12 3.38 19.97
C TRP A 608 -19.32 3.00 21.22
N ILE A 609 -18.15 3.61 21.41
CA ILE A 609 -17.26 3.37 22.56
C ILE A 609 -17.91 3.86 23.88
N CYS A 610 -18.70 4.92 23.84
CA CYS A 610 -19.40 5.46 25.01
C CYS A 610 -20.73 4.73 25.35
N LYS A 611 -21.12 3.71 24.59
CA LYS A 611 -22.32 2.91 24.90
C LYS A 611 -22.03 1.70 25.79
N ASP A 612 -20.80 1.22 25.81
CA ASP A 612 -20.31 0.13 26.64
C ASP A 612 -19.66 0.69 27.93
#